data_19c49d6541d26810f7872b504b56d478
#
_entry.id   19c49d6541d26810f7872b504b56d478
#
_cell.length_a   1.000
_cell.length_b   1.000
_cell.length_c   1.000
_cell.angle_alpha   90.00
_cell.angle_beta   90.00
_cell.angle_gamma   90.00
#
_symmetry.space_group_name_H-M   'P 1'
#
loop_
_entity.id
_entity.type
_entity.pdbx_description
1 polymer ?
#
loop_
_entity_poly.entity_id
_entity_poly.type
_entity_poly.pdbx_seq_one_letter_code
_entity_poly.pdbx_strand_id
1 'polypeptide(L)'
;MSEYKVTYFDIDGGRGEPVRIALHAAGIAFEDVRWSFPEFGQHRQTQRFNAVPTLTIDGEQYTQSNAISRYIGKKCNLYPEEPLQAMYCDEVLEALEDIGHYVVQTFGLEGEELEKARQALVEGRLTVFLKGLDELLTRGGGEYFASGKLTIADLKALTQIRVMRAGGLDHVPADLVDTLAPGLAAHQARIEADPVVVSYYASRKS
;
A
#
# COMPACT_ATOMS: atom_id res chain seq x y z
N MET A 1 -25.91 4.39 9.77
CA MET A 1 -24.44 4.25 9.58
C MET A 1 -24.19 4.30 8.10
N SER A 2 -23.11 4.96 7.66
CA SER A 2 -22.75 4.99 6.22
C SER A 2 -22.40 3.59 5.71
N GLU A 3 -22.82 3.29 4.49
CA GLU A 3 -22.45 2.07 3.77
C GLU A 3 -21.11 2.30 3.04
N TYR A 4 -20.15 1.41 3.28
CA TYR A 4 -18.84 1.46 2.64
C TYR A 4 -18.68 0.28 1.68
N LYS A 5 -18.11 0.54 0.49
CA LYS A 5 -17.73 -0.49 -0.48
C LYS A 5 -16.31 -0.20 -0.98
N VAL A 6 -15.41 -1.15 -0.85
CA VAL A 6 -14.05 -1.08 -1.39
C VAL A 6 -13.99 -1.98 -2.63
N THR A 7 -13.66 -1.41 -3.78
CA THR A 7 -13.46 -2.17 -5.01
C THR A 7 -11.99 -2.17 -5.40
N TYR A 8 -11.39 -3.35 -5.48
CA TYR A 8 -9.99 -3.53 -5.87
C TYR A 8 -9.76 -4.95 -6.42
N PHE A 9 -8.54 -5.24 -6.82
CA PHE A 9 -8.14 -6.58 -7.23
C PHE A 9 -8.23 -7.58 -6.07
N ASP A 10 -8.47 -8.85 -6.44
CA ASP A 10 -8.46 -9.98 -5.49
C ASP A 10 -7.02 -10.43 -5.21
N ILE A 11 -6.29 -9.59 -4.51
CA ILE A 11 -4.93 -9.82 -4.05
C ILE A 11 -4.77 -9.36 -2.59
N ASP A 12 -3.83 -9.99 -1.89
CA ASP A 12 -3.43 -9.62 -0.52
C ASP A 12 -2.31 -8.60 -0.55
N GLY A 13 -2.60 -7.40 -1.08
CA GLY A 13 -1.60 -6.37 -1.27
C GLY A 13 -2.09 -5.22 -2.14
N GLY A 14 -1.13 -4.47 -2.68
CA GLY A 14 -1.40 -3.34 -3.56
C GLY A 14 -2.07 -2.16 -2.87
N ARG A 15 -2.72 -1.32 -3.68
CA ARG A 15 -3.25 -0.01 -3.25
C ARG A 15 -4.55 -0.07 -2.44
N GLY A 16 -5.34 -1.15 -2.57
CA GLY A 16 -6.62 -1.31 -1.86
C GLY A 16 -6.48 -1.91 -0.46
N GLU A 17 -5.46 -2.71 -0.25
CA GLU A 17 -5.29 -3.49 0.98
C GLU A 17 -5.12 -2.64 2.25
N PRO A 18 -4.37 -1.53 2.28
CA PRO A 18 -4.28 -0.66 3.46
C PRO A 18 -5.63 -0.16 3.95
N VAL A 19 -6.55 0.14 3.01
CA VAL A 19 -7.91 0.59 3.33
C VAL A 19 -8.75 -0.53 3.94
N ARG A 20 -8.64 -1.74 3.42
CA ARG A 20 -9.31 -2.93 3.96
C ARG A 20 -8.88 -3.23 5.39
N ILE A 21 -7.56 -3.22 5.63
CA ILE A 21 -6.98 -3.43 6.97
C ILE A 21 -7.46 -2.34 7.93
N ALA A 22 -7.47 -1.07 7.51
CA ALA A 22 -7.88 0.06 8.34
C ALA A 22 -9.37 -0.02 8.71
N LEU A 23 -10.26 -0.37 7.79
CA LEU A 23 -11.69 -0.55 8.06
C LEU A 23 -11.92 -1.72 9.03
N HIS A 24 -11.22 -2.85 8.83
CA HIS A 24 -11.25 -4.00 9.74
C HIS A 24 -10.81 -3.60 11.16
N ALA A 25 -9.69 -2.89 11.28
CA ALA A 25 -9.15 -2.40 12.54
C ALA A 25 -10.15 -1.57 13.34
N ALA A 26 -10.93 -0.75 12.65
CA ALA A 26 -11.94 0.11 13.25
C ALA A 26 -13.29 -0.59 13.48
N GLY A 27 -13.43 -1.87 13.13
CA GLY A 27 -14.71 -2.58 13.19
C GLY A 27 -15.79 -2.00 12.28
N ILE A 28 -15.39 -1.29 11.22
CA ILE A 28 -16.32 -0.70 10.25
C ILE A 28 -16.64 -1.75 9.18
N ALA A 29 -17.92 -2.14 9.11
CA ALA A 29 -18.39 -3.05 8.08
C ALA A 29 -18.32 -2.41 6.70
N PHE A 30 -17.89 -3.17 5.70
CA PHE A 30 -17.83 -2.74 4.30
C PHE A 30 -18.07 -3.92 3.35
N GLU A 31 -18.58 -3.63 2.16
CA GLU A 31 -18.61 -4.57 1.05
C GLU A 31 -17.21 -4.62 0.40
N ASP A 32 -16.58 -5.79 0.36
CA ASP A 32 -15.26 -5.99 -0.26
C ASP A 32 -15.44 -6.59 -1.66
N VAL A 33 -15.48 -5.74 -2.67
CA VAL A 33 -15.58 -6.14 -4.08
C VAL A 33 -14.18 -6.41 -4.60
N ARG A 34 -13.93 -7.69 -4.90
CA ARG A 34 -12.65 -8.20 -5.38
C ARG A 34 -12.77 -8.68 -6.81
N TRP A 35 -11.98 -8.09 -7.69
CA TRP A 35 -11.94 -8.45 -9.10
C TRP A 35 -10.65 -9.17 -9.48
N SER A 36 -10.78 -10.23 -10.24
CA SER A 36 -9.68 -10.73 -11.05
C SER A 36 -9.29 -9.71 -12.12
N PHE A 37 -8.10 -9.84 -12.72
CA PHE A 37 -7.68 -8.96 -13.81
C PHE A 37 -8.62 -9.00 -15.02
N PRO A 38 -9.15 -10.19 -15.45
CA PRO A 38 -10.17 -10.24 -16.50
C PRO A 38 -11.48 -9.52 -16.15
N GLU A 39 -11.99 -9.67 -14.91
CA GLU A 39 -13.19 -8.96 -14.45
C GLU A 39 -12.96 -7.45 -14.42
N PHE A 40 -11.80 -6.99 -13.98
CA PHE A 40 -11.44 -5.57 -14.07
C PHE A 40 -11.49 -5.08 -15.51
N GLY A 41 -10.98 -5.86 -16.47
CA GLY A 41 -11.07 -5.54 -17.91
C GLY A 41 -12.50 -5.30 -18.39
N GLN A 42 -13.46 -6.10 -17.87
CA GLN A 42 -14.89 -5.99 -18.21
C GLN A 42 -15.58 -4.81 -17.52
N HIS A 43 -15.20 -4.50 -16.27
CA HIS A 43 -15.90 -3.55 -15.41
C HIS A 43 -15.18 -2.20 -15.26
N ARG A 44 -13.95 -2.04 -15.74
CA ARG A 44 -13.15 -0.83 -15.54
C ARG A 44 -13.85 0.46 -15.94
N GLN A 45 -14.68 0.44 -16.97
CA GLN A 45 -15.41 1.63 -17.44
C GLN A 45 -16.49 2.11 -16.47
N THR A 46 -16.91 1.28 -15.50
CA THR A 46 -17.81 1.68 -14.42
C THR A 46 -17.09 2.44 -13.32
N GLN A 47 -15.75 2.44 -13.36
CA GLN A 47 -14.92 3.12 -12.36
C GLN A 47 -14.42 4.45 -12.92
N ARG A 48 -14.52 5.49 -12.11
CA ARG A 48 -13.97 6.80 -12.45
C ARG A 48 -12.47 6.66 -12.76
N PHE A 49 -12.02 7.27 -13.85
CA PHE A 49 -10.66 7.14 -14.41
C PHE A 49 -10.29 5.72 -14.88
N ASN A 50 -11.27 4.81 -15.03
CA ASN A 50 -11.02 3.41 -15.41
C ASN A 50 -9.96 2.73 -14.53
N ALA A 51 -9.94 3.04 -13.25
CA ALA A 51 -8.92 2.62 -12.30
C ALA A 51 -9.50 2.20 -10.94
N VAL A 52 -8.80 1.32 -10.26
CA VAL A 52 -9.06 0.89 -8.88
C VAL A 52 -7.79 1.13 -8.03
N PRO A 53 -7.87 1.32 -6.70
CA PRO A 53 -9.07 1.15 -5.86
C PRO A 53 -10.08 2.29 -6.03
N THR A 54 -11.34 1.94 -5.78
CA THR A 54 -12.39 2.91 -5.53
C THR A 54 -13.04 2.64 -4.17
N LEU A 55 -13.46 3.70 -3.50
CA LEU A 55 -14.27 3.65 -2.30
C LEU A 55 -15.65 4.23 -2.63
N THR A 56 -16.71 3.49 -2.38
CA THR A 56 -18.07 4.01 -2.47
C THR A 56 -18.60 4.23 -1.06
N ILE A 57 -19.18 5.40 -0.79
CA ILE A 57 -19.80 5.77 0.48
C ILE A 57 -21.22 6.24 0.18
N ASP A 58 -22.23 5.56 0.72
CA ASP A 58 -23.65 5.88 0.53
C ASP A 58 -24.03 6.08 -0.96
N GLY A 59 -23.43 5.26 -1.84
CA GLY A 59 -23.64 5.29 -3.29
C GLY A 59 -22.74 6.24 -4.09
N GLU A 60 -22.03 7.16 -3.45
CA GLU A 60 -21.07 8.08 -4.11
C GLU A 60 -19.68 7.43 -4.21
N GLN A 61 -19.09 7.46 -5.42
CA GLN A 61 -17.80 6.84 -5.70
C GLN A 61 -16.64 7.86 -5.57
N TYR A 62 -15.62 7.46 -4.81
CA TYR A 62 -14.35 8.20 -4.60
C TYR A 62 -13.18 7.40 -5.15
N THR A 63 -12.14 8.11 -5.61
CA THR A 63 -10.97 7.53 -6.29
C THR A 63 -9.68 8.10 -5.71
N GLN A 64 -8.55 7.68 -6.27
CA GLN A 64 -7.19 8.03 -5.83
C GLN A 64 -6.83 7.37 -4.48
N SER A 65 -5.95 6.36 -4.56
CA SER A 65 -5.58 5.51 -3.42
C SER A 65 -5.16 6.31 -2.18
N ASN A 66 -4.34 7.36 -2.35
CA ASN A 66 -3.88 8.18 -1.24
C ASN A 66 -4.98 9.08 -0.66
N ALA A 67 -5.91 9.61 -1.48
CA ALA A 67 -7.05 10.35 -0.98
C ALA A 67 -7.98 9.45 -0.15
N ILE A 68 -8.25 8.24 -0.64
CA ILE A 68 -9.02 7.21 0.08
C ILE A 68 -8.31 6.83 1.39
N SER A 69 -6.99 6.57 1.33
CA SER A 69 -6.19 6.22 2.50
C SER A 69 -6.23 7.29 3.58
N ARG A 70 -6.09 8.57 3.22
CA ARG A 70 -6.20 9.70 4.17
C ARG A 70 -7.59 9.79 4.81
N TYR A 71 -8.64 9.67 3.99
CA TYR A 71 -10.00 9.71 4.51
C TYR A 71 -10.28 8.57 5.48
N ILE A 72 -9.98 7.33 5.09
CA ILE A 72 -10.18 6.15 5.93
C ILE A 72 -9.22 6.17 7.13
N GLY A 73 -7.96 6.58 6.95
CA GLY A 73 -7.01 6.76 8.04
C GLY A 73 -7.53 7.70 9.12
N LYS A 74 -8.08 8.86 8.73
CA LYS A 74 -8.74 9.80 9.67
C LYS A 74 -9.96 9.18 10.34
N LYS A 75 -10.80 8.50 9.58
CA LYS A 75 -12.01 7.84 10.08
C LYS A 75 -11.71 6.75 11.10
N CYS A 76 -10.59 6.04 10.93
CA CYS A 76 -10.16 4.90 11.74
C CYS A 76 -9.10 5.25 12.80
N ASN A 77 -8.81 6.54 13.03
CA ASN A 77 -7.76 7.02 13.96
C ASN A 77 -6.34 6.49 13.62
N LEU A 78 -6.10 6.23 12.33
CA LEU A 78 -4.82 5.80 11.74
C LEU A 78 -4.17 6.89 10.89
N TYR A 79 -4.51 8.14 11.12
CA TYR A 79 -3.90 9.30 10.47
C TYR A 79 -3.65 10.40 11.51
N PRO A 80 -2.46 11.03 11.51
CA PRO A 80 -2.09 12.03 12.50
C PRO A 80 -2.98 13.28 12.44
N GLU A 81 -3.30 13.85 13.62
CA GLU A 81 -4.00 15.14 13.72
C GLU A 81 -3.01 16.31 13.72
N GLU A 82 -1.82 16.13 14.30
CA GLU A 82 -0.78 17.14 14.35
C GLU A 82 -0.24 17.38 12.91
N PRO A 83 -0.19 18.65 12.43
CA PRO A 83 0.13 18.94 11.03
C PRO A 83 1.48 18.42 10.54
N LEU A 84 2.53 18.49 11.34
CA LEU A 84 3.86 17.99 10.97
C LEU A 84 3.87 16.47 10.87
N GLN A 85 3.22 15.78 11.80
CA GLN A 85 3.08 14.33 11.75
C GLN A 85 2.19 13.88 10.58
N ALA A 86 1.15 14.65 10.26
CA ALA A 86 0.34 14.42 9.06
C ALA A 86 1.17 14.56 7.77
N MET A 87 2.06 15.55 7.71
CA MET A 87 2.99 15.71 6.59
C MET A 87 3.97 14.53 6.48
N TYR A 88 4.47 13.98 7.61
CA TYR A 88 5.31 12.77 7.59
C TYR A 88 4.55 11.57 7.03
N CYS A 89 3.30 11.38 7.46
CA CYS A 89 2.44 10.33 6.93
C CYS A 89 2.21 10.49 5.42
N ASP A 90 1.91 11.70 4.96
CA ASP A 90 1.65 12.00 3.55
C ASP A 90 2.89 11.83 2.67
N GLU A 91 4.06 12.26 3.14
CA GLU A 91 5.32 12.10 2.40
C GLU A 91 5.61 10.62 2.11
N VAL A 92 5.35 9.74 3.08
CA VAL A 92 5.49 8.30 2.89
C VAL A 92 4.43 7.74 1.94
N LEU A 93 3.16 8.17 2.06
CA LEU A 93 2.09 7.74 1.16
C LEU A 93 2.41 8.08 -0.30
N GLU A 94 2.93 9.29 -0.57
CA GLU A 94 3.28 9.72 -1.92
C GLU A 94 4.55 9.02 -2.43
N ALA A 95 5.59 8.86 -1.62
CA ALA A 95 6.79 8.13 -2.00
C ALA A 95 6.49 6.67 -2.39
N LEU A 96 5.61 6.00 -1.63
CA LEU A 96 5.14 4.66 -1.96
C LEU A 96 4.29 4.62 -3.23
N GLU A 97 3.50 5.67 -3.52
CA GLU A 97 2.74 5.77 -4.76
C GLU A 97 3.67 5.91 -5.97
N ASP A 98 4.73 6.70 -5.85
CA ASP A 98 5.76 6.86 -6.90
C ASP A 98 6.44 5.52 -7.19
N ILE A 99 6.85 4.76 -6.17
CA ILE A 99 7.39 3.40 -6.36
C ILE A 99 6.40 2.54 -7.14
N GLY A 100 5.14 2.52 -6.69
CA GLY A 100 4.08 1.76 -7.35
C GLY A 100 3.88 2.18 -8.81
N HIS A 101 3.98 3.46 -9.11
CA HIS A 101 3.89 4.00 -10.47
C HIS A 101 5.03 3.51 -11.36
N TYR A 102 6.29 3.58 -10.89
CA TYR A 102 7.44 3.08 -11.65
C TYR A 102 7.35 1.57 -11.90
N VAL A 103 6.93 0.79 -10.91
CA VAL A 103 6.76 -0.66 -11.07
C VAL A 103 5.67 -0.99 -12.09
N VAL A 104 4.52 -0.31 -12.05
CA VAL A 104 3.40 -0.54 -12.97
C VAL A 104 3.78 -0.25 -14.43
N GLN A 105 4.70 0.69 -14.68
CA GLN A 105 5.20 0.95 -16.04
C GLN A 105 5.92 -0.24 -16.68
N THR A 106 6.35 -1.21 -15.89
CA THR A 106 6.98 -2.43 -16.40
C THR A 106 6.00 -3.59 -16.60
N PHE A 107 4.72 -3.39 -16.29
CA PHE A 107 3.71 -4.42 -16.48
C PHE A 107 3.37 -4.57 -17.97
N GLY A 108 3.30 -5.83 -18.42
CA GLY A 108 3.10 -6.15 -19.83
C GLY A 108 4.37 -6.23 -20.66
N LEU A 109 5.53 -5.89 -20.08
CA LEU A 109 6.84 -6.22 -20.67
C LEU A 109 7.16 -7.69 -20.39
N GLU A 110 7.93 -8.32 -21.29
CA GLU A 110 8.32 -9.74 -21.19
C GLU A 110 9.81 -9.93 -21.57
N GLY A 111 10.36 -11.07 -21.16
CA GLY A 111 11.71 -11.48 -21.54
C GLY A 111 12.80 -10.42 -21.24
N GLU A 112 13.70 -10.20 -22.18
CA GLU A 112 14.85 -9.29 -22.04
C GLU A 112 14.43 -7.82 -21.81
N GLU A 113 13.30 -7.40 -22.35
CA GLU A 113 12.78 -6.04 -22.15
C GLU A 113 12.34 -5.81 -20.70
N LEU A 114 11.64 -6.78 -20.11
CA LEU A 114 11.28 -6.75 -18.69
C LEU A 114 12.52 -6.75 -17.80
N GLU A 115 13.49 -7.64 -18.07
CA GLU A 115 14.72 -7.75 -17.30
C GLU A 115 15.48 -6.42 -17.28
N LYS A 116 15.71 -5.81 -18.45
CA LYS A 116 16.38 -4.49 -18.56
C LYS A 116 15.63 -3.39 -17.82
N ALA A 117 14.30 -3.33 -17.99
CA ALA A 117 13.47 -2.32 -17.31
C ALA A 117 13.54 -2.47 -15.78
N ARG A 118 13.48 -3.71 -15.27
CA ARG A 118 13.55 -3.99 -13.83
C ARG A 118 14.94 -3.75 -13.27
N GLN A 119 16.00 -4.11 -13.99
CA GLN A 119 17.37 -3.79 -13.60
C GLN A 119 17.56 -2.27 -13.49
N ALA A 120 17.10 -1.51 -14.46
CA ALA A 120 17.17 -0.04 -14.43
C ALA A 120 16.40 0.57 -13.24
N LEU A 121 15.26 -0.04 -12.86
CA LEU A 121 14.53 0.36 -11.65
C LEU A 121 15.36 0.07 -10.38
N VAL A 122 15.95 -1.11 -10.27
CA VAL A 122 16.77 -1.51 -9.11
C VAL A 122 17.97 -0.59 -8.95
N GLU A 123 18.72 -0.34 -10.02
CA GLU A 123 19.92 0.53 -10.01
C GLU A 123 19.59 2.01 -9.82
N GLY A 124 18.37 2.42 -10.14
CA GLY A 124 17.91 3.79 -10.11
C GLY A 124 16.86 4.08 -9.03
N ARG A 125 15.59 4.13 -9.45
CA ARG A 125 14.49 4.65 -8.63
C ARG A 125 14.24 3.83 -7.37
N LEU A 126 14.22 2.50 -7.45
CA LEU A 126 13.98 1.67 -6.26
C LEU A 126 15.04 1.90 -5.18
N THR A 127 16.32 1.94 -5.58
CA THR A 127 17.42 2.23 -4.64
C THR A 127 17.25 3.57 -3.94
N VAL A 128 16.92 4.63 -4.69
CA VAL A 128 16.73 5.98 -4.10
C VAL A 128 15.54 6.01 -3.15
N PHE A 129 14.40 5.46 -3.58
CA PHE A 129 13.17 5.51 -2.77
C PHE A 129 13.23 4.61 -1.54
N LEU A 130 13.83 3.41 -1.63
CA LEU A 130 13.97 2.53 -0.48
C LEU A 130 14.87 3.16 0.60
N LYS A 131 16.00 3.75 0.22
CA LYS A 131 16.86 4.48 1.16
C LYS A 131 16.14 5.68 1.75
N GLY A 132 15.43 6.46 0.93
CA GLY A 132 14.66 7.60 1.40
C GLY A 132 13.57 7.19 2.39
N LEU A 133 12.83 6.10 2.13
CA LEU A 133 11.84 5.58 3.08
C LEU A 133 12.47 5.09 4.40
N ASP A 134 13.67 4.51 4.36
CA ASP A 134 14.41 4.11 5.58
C ASP A 134 14.82 5.34 6.43
N GLU A 135 15.24 6.42 5.76
CA GLU A 135 15.51 7.72 6.40
C GLU A 135 14.24 8.34 7.00
N LEU A 136 13.10 8.30 6.27
CA LEU A 136 11.82 8.79 6.77
C LEU A 136 11.35 7.98 7.99
N LEU A 137 11.53 6.67 7.99
CA LEU A 137 11.23 5.82 9.13
C LEU A 137 12.11 6.18 10.35
N THR A 138 13.40 6.39 10.13
CA THR A 138 14.34 6.82 11.17
C THR A 138 13.91 8.17 11.76
N ARG A 139 13.50 9.14 10.93
CA ARG A 139 12.96 10.44 11.36
C ARG A 139 11.69 10.28 12.21
N GLY A 140 10.83 9.31 11.87
CA GLY A 140 9.62 8.97 12.63
C GLY A 140 9.85 8.27 13.96
N GLY A 141 11.12 7.94 14.28
CA GLY A 141 11.51 7.22 15.51
C GLY A 141 11.90 5.76 15.30
N GLY A 142 11.89 5.28 14.07
CA GLY A 142 12.36 3.93 13.69
C GLY A 142 11.32 2.81 13.85
N GLU A 143 10.24 3.05 14.56
CA GLU A 143 9.18 2.05 14.76
C GLU A 143 7.98 2.27 13.82
N TYR A 144 7.56 3.51 13.67
CA TYR A 144 6.47 3.97 12.81
C TYR A 144 6.90 5.22 12.05
N PHE A 145 6.29 5.47 10.90
CA PHE A 145 6.63 6.65 10.09
C PHE A 145 6.17 7.97 10.72
N ALA A 146 5.10 7.95 11.52
CA ALA A 146 4.56 9.14 12.14
C ALA A 146 3.89 8.85 13.49
N SER A 147 3.83 9.84 14.37
CA SER A 147 3.09 9.84 15.64
C SER A 147 3.48 8.75 16.64
N GLY A 148 4.56 7.99 16.42
CA GLY A 148 4.98 6.90 17.29
C GLY A 148 3.94 5.77 17.44
N LYS A 149 3.01 5.63 16.50
CA LYS A 149 1.95 4.60 16.48
C LYS A 149 1.60 4.22 15.04
N LEU A 150 0.91 3.07 14.90
CA LEU A 150 0.43 2.59 13.62
C LEU A 150 -0.40 3.66 12.89
N THR A 151 -0.06 3.91 11.62
CA THR A 151 -0.77 4.81 10.71
C THR A 151 -1.10 4.14 9.38
N ILE A 152 -1.89 4.80 8.56
CA ILE A 152 -2.21 4.32 7.22
C ILE A 152 -0.96 4.25 6.31
N ALA A 153 0.08 5.05 6.59
CA ALA A 153 1.37 4.99 5.89
C ALA A 153 2.10 3.67 6.18
N ASP A 154 2.10 3.23 7.44
CA ASP A 154 2.70 1.95 7.84
C ASP A 154 2.00 0.77 7.17
N LEU A 155 0.66 0.80 7.07
CA LEU A 155 -0.12 -0.22 6.37
C LEU A 155 0.17 -0.24 4.87
N LYS A 156 0.36 0.92 4.23
CA LYS A 156 0.72 0.99 2.82
C LYS A 156 2.15 0.49 2.59
N ALA A 157 3.09 0.85 3.46
CA ALA A 157 4.46 0.35 3.42
C ALA A 157 4.50 -1.18 3.57
N LEU A 158 3.79 -1.74 4.56
CA LEU A 158 3.65 -3.18 4.75
C LEU A 158 3.31 -3.87 3.42
N THR A 159 2.27 -3.42 2.74
CA THR A 159 1.75 -4.12 1.55
C THR A 159 2.73 -4.10 0.38
N GLN A 160 3.44 -3.00 0.17
CA GLN A 160 4.40 -2.87 -0.93
C GLN A 160 5.73 -3.56 -0.63
N ILE A 161 6.27 -3.37 0.57
CA ILE A 161 7.55 -3.94 0.96
C ILE A 161 7.45 -5.47 1.06
N ARG A 162 6.34 -5.99 1.57
CA ARG A 162 6.08 -7.44 1.61
C ARG A 162 6.15 -8.09 0.23
N VAL A 163 5.56 -7.46 -0.80
CA VAL A 163 5.60 -7.99 -2.17
C VAL A 163 7.03 -8.06 -2.71
N MET A 164 7.84 -7.02 -2.47
CA MET A 164 9.24 -7.03 -2.91
C MET A 164 10.05 -8.13 -2.21
N ARG A 165 9.96 -8.21 -0.88
CA ARG A 165 10.69 -9.21 -0.07
C ARG A 165 10.22 -10.66 -0.31
N ALA A 166 8.98 -10.85 -0.75
CA ALA A 166 8.47 -12.17 -1.15
C ALA A 166 8.89 -12.59 -2.58
N GLY A 167 9.69 -11.77 -3.29
CA GLY A 167 10.07 -12.04 -4.68
C GLY A 167 8.89 -11.90 -5.67
N GLY A 168 7.87 -11.11 -5.32
CA GLY A 168 6.68 -10.90 -6.16
C GLY A 168 6.90 -10.02 -7.39
N LEU A 169 8.14 -9.59 -7.63
CA LEU A 169 8.54 -8.80 -8.80
C LEU A 169 9.72 -9.51 -9.50
N ASP A 170 9.45 -10.12 -10.65
CA ASP A 170 10.48 -10.77 -11.45
C ASP A 170 11.63 -9.79 -11.72
N HIS A 171 12.87 -10.27 -11.74
CA HIS A 171 14.11 -9.51 -11.94
C HIS A 171 14.38 -8.38 -10.91
N VAL A 172 13.66 -8.38 -9.76
CA VAL A 172 13.99 -7.56 -8.60
C VAL A 172 14.47 -8.48 -7.49
N PRO A 173 15.71 -8.30 -6.97
CA PRO A 173 16.22 -9.17 -5.90
C PRO A 173 15.31 -9.14 -4.66
N ALA A 174 14.94 -10.30 -4.15
CA ALA A 174 14.07 -10.40 -2.97
C ALA A 174 14.71 -9.81 -1.70
N ASP A 175 16.05 -9.81 -1.64
CA ASP A 175 16.85 -9.22 -0.56
C ASP A 175 17.19 -7.74 -0.77
N LEU A 176 16.68 -7.10 -1.82
CA LEU A 176 16.96 -5.70 -2.14
C LEU A 176 16.62 -4.77 -0.97
N VAL A 177 15.46 -4.96 -0.36
CA VAL A 177 15.01 -4.15 0.79
C VAL A 177 15.90 -4.41 1.99
N ASP A 178 16.21 -5.67 2.29
CA ASP A 178 17.05 -6.06 3.43
C ASP A 178 18.48 -5.48 3.31
N THR A 179 18.98 -5.38 2.08
CA THR A 179 20.31 -4.84 1.78
C THR A 179 20.37 -3.31 1.81
N LEU A 180 19.37 -2.62 1.26
CA LEU A 180 19.39 -1.16 1.08
C LEU A 180 18.72 -0.38 2.21
N ALA A 181 17.75 -0.99 2.87
CA ALA A 181 16.83 -0.36 3.83
C ALA A 181 16.49 -1.33 4.96
N PRO A 182 17.47 -1.78 5.79
CA PRO A 182 17.24 -2.80 6.82
C PRO A 182 16.23 -2.35 7.88
N GLY A 183 16.13 -1.05 8.18
CA GLY A 183 15.10 -0.50 9.05
C GLY A 183 13.69 -0.72 8.49
N LEU A 184 13.52 -0.51 7.19
CA LEU A 184 12.26 -0.73 6.50
C LEU A 184 11.89 -2.22 6.44
N ALA A 185 12.87 -3.12 6.30
CA ALA A 185 12.65 -4.56 6.39
C ALA A 185 12.18 -4.97 7.79
N ALA A 186 12.79 -4.43 8.85
CA ALA A 186 12.38 -4.66 10.23
C ALA A 186 11.00 -4.06 10.53
N HIS A 187 10.70 -2.87 10.00
CA HIS A 187 9.38 -2.24 10.08
C HIS A 187 8.32 -3.14 9.45
N GLN A 188 8.52 -3.63 8.23
CA GLN A 188 7.55 -4.51 7.55
C GLN A 188 7.24 -5.74 8.41
N ALA A 189 8.26 -6.41 8.97
CA ALA A 189 8.08 -7.59 9.82
C ALA A 189 7.29 -7.24 11.11
N ARG A 190 7.54 -6.07 11.71
CA ARG A 190 6.81 -5.58 12.90
C ARG A 190 5.34 -5.32 12.57
N ILE A 191 5.05 -4.60 11.49
CA ILE A 191 3.67 -4.27 11.11
C ILE A 191 2.91 -5.53 10.71
N GLU A 192 3.55 -6.49 10.05
CA GLU A 192 2.93 -7.79 9.72
C GLU A 192 2.54 -8.59 10.97
N ALA A 193 3.30 -8.46 12.05
CA ALA A 193 3.02 -9.09 13.34
C ALA A 193 2.04 -8.28 14.23
N ASP A 194 1.62 -7.08 13.80
CA ASP A 194 0.65 -6.28 14.55
C ASP A 194 -0.67 -7.04 14.70
N PRO A 195 -1.28 -7.09 15.91
CA PRO A 195 -2.52 -7.82 16.16
C PRO A 195 -3.66 -7.46 15.20
N VAL A 196 -3.74 -6.21 14.77
CA VAL A 196 -4.75 -5.74 13.79
C VAL A 196 -4.54 -6.41 12.43
N VAL A 197 -3.30 -6.45 11.95
CA VAL A 197 -2.95 -7.05 10.66
C VAL A 197 -3.14 -8.56 10.71
N VAL A 198 -2.69 -9.21 11.79
CA VAL A 198 -2.87 -10.64 12.01
C VAL A 198 -4.36 -11.01 12.03
N SER A 199 -5.18 -10.26 12.78
CA SER A 199 -6.63 -10.45 12.85
C SER A 199 -7.32 -10.30 11.50
N TYR A 200 -6.94 -9.28 10.72
CA TYR A 200 -7.47 -9.06 9.38
C TYR A 200 -7.22 -10.27 8.46
N TYR A 201 -5.97 -10.72 8.36
CA TYR A 201 -5.65 -11.87 7.49
C TYR A 201 -6.24 -13.19 8.00
N ALA A 202 -6.41 -13.35 9.31
CA ALA A 202 -7.09 -14.51 9.87
C ALA A 202 -8.58 -14.54 9.48
N SER A 203 -9.27 -13.39 9.51
CA SER A 203 -10.68 -13.28 9.12
C SER A 203 -10.97 -13.59 7.65
N ARG A 204 -9.95 -13.57 6.79
CA ARG A 204 -10.08 -13.88 5.36
C ARG A 204 -9.97 -15.36 5.04
N LYS A 205 -9.50 -16.17 5.98
CA LYS A 205 -9.34 -17.64 5.80
C LYS A 205 -10.57 -18.41 6.25
N SER A 206 -11.53 -17.72 6.83
CA SER A 206 -12.82 -18.28 7.30
C SER A 206 -13.91 -18.04 6.25
#